data_91b29929bdb6978b26f58795249929b8
#
_entry.id   91b29929bdb6978b26f58795249929b8
#
_cell.length_a   1.000
_cell.length_b   1.000
_cell.length_c   1.000
_cell.angle_alpha   90.00
_cell.angle_beta   90.00
_cell.angle_gamma   90.00
#
_symmetry.space_group_name_H-M   'P 1'
#
loop_
_entity.id
_entity.type
_entity.pdbx_description
1 polymer ?
#
loop_
_entity_poly.entity_id
_entity_poly.type
_entity_poly.pdbx_seq_one_letter_code
_entity_poly.pdbx_strand_id
1 'polypeptide(L)'
;MPLHQSVRLGTYLLKQKVLRREKFPLLVELEPLFACNLHCAGCGKIQHPADVLRQRMSVEQAVGAIEECGAPMVSIAGGEPLMHKQVDEIVRQLLKRHKIVFLCTNALLLPRHLHRFAPHRNFAWMVHIDGLRERHDASVCKDGVFDQAVAAIRQARAAGFRVMTNTTFFDTDTPQDVIDVLDFLNDELEVDNMQISPAYAYEHAPDQEHWLGVDQTRELFRKAFGDGRRKKWRLNHSPLFLDFLEGKVDFSCTAWAIPSYSLKGWQRPCYLMADGYVKTYAELIDDTDWDAYGRGKDDRCANCMAHCGYEPTAVLATMSSLRETIRAAVGS
;
A
#
# COMPACT_ATOMS: atom_id res chain seq x y z
N MET A 1 -9.14 1.40 10.47
CA MET A 1 -9.25 2.80 9.97
C MET A 1 -10.08 3.64 10.95
N PRO A 2 -9.76 4.92 11.28
CA PRO A 2 -10.58 5.77 12.15
C PRO A 2 -12.00 5.97 11.62
N LEU A 3 -12.99 6.07 12.53
CA LEU A 3 -14.41 6.16 12.17
C LEU A 3 -14.72 7.28 11.14
N HIS A 4 -14.14 8.47 11.33
CA HIS A 4 -14.37 9.59 10.39
C HIS A 4 -13.87 9.31 8.97
N GLN A 5 -12.80 8.52 8.82
CA GLN A 5 -12.29 8.09 7.51
C GLN A 5 -13.20 7.02 6.90
N SER A 6 -13.71 6.09 7.73
CA SER A 6 -14.67 5.07 7.29
C SER A 6 -15.99 5.70 6.81
N VAL A 7 -16.53 6.68 7.54
CA VAL A 7 -17.73 7.44 7.14
C VAL A 7 -17.49 8.16 5.81
N ARG A 8 -16.33 8.78 5.66
CA ARG A 8 -15.99 9.48 4.41
C ARG A 8 -15.86 8.55 3.22
N LEU A 9 -15.18 7.42 3.40
CA LEU A 9 -15.06 6.39 2.36
C LEU A 9 -16.45 5.84 2.01
N GLY A 10 -17.28 5.53 2.99
CA GLY A 10 -18.67 5.09 2.78
C GLY A 10 -19.51 6.10 1.99
N THR A 11 -19.41 7.39 2.33
CA THR A 11 -20.09 8.47 1.59
C THR A 11 -19.57 8.56 0.14
N TYR A 12 -18.26 8.44 -0.06
CA TYR A 12 -17.67 8.41 -1.40
C TYR A 12 -18.21 7.22 -2.22
N LEU A 13 -18.20 6.03 -1.66
CA LEU A 13 -18.69 4.81 -2.32
C LEU A 13 -20.19 4.89 -2.66
N LEU A 14 -20.99 5.43 -1.74
CA LEU A 14 -22.41 5.69 -2.00
C LEU A 14 -22.59 6.65 -3.19
N LYS A 15 -21.78 7.72 -3.24
CA LYS A 15 -21.80 8.67 -4.36
C LYS A 15 -21.48 7.96 -5.68
N GLN A 16 -20.45 7.09 -5.73
CA GLN A 16 -20.10 6.36 -6.95
C GLN A 16 -21.27 5.44 -7.40
N LYS A 17 -21.90 4.77 -6.46
CA LYS A 17 -23.07 3.93 -6.72
C LYS A 17 -24.27 4.73 -7.29
N VAL A 18 -24.58 5.89 -6.70
CA VAL A 18 -25.64 6.79 -7.19
C VAL A 18 -25.34 7.29 -8.60
N LEU A 19 -24.06 7.60 -8.88
CA LEU A 19 -23.60 8.01 -10.21
C LEU A 19 -23.49 6.86 -11.22
N ARG A 20 -23.76 5.62 -10.79
CA ARG A 20 -23.64 4.39 -11.61
C ARG A 20 -22.26 4.23 -12.24
N ARG A 21 -21.20 4.67 -11.56
CA ARG A 21 -19.84 4.47 -12.03
C ARG A 21 -19.39 3.06 -11.72
N GLU A 22 -18.95 2.33 -12.73
CA GLU A 22 -18.45 0.95 -12.58
C GLU A 22 -16.99 0.94 -12.12
N LYS A 23 -16.17 1.85 -12.66
CA LYS A 23 -14.73 1.97 -12.33
C LYS A 23 -14.46 3.34 -11.71
N PHE A 24 -13.86 3.35 -10.54
CA PHE A 24 -13.51 4.57 -9.79
C PHE A 24 -12.40 4.29 -8.78
N PRO A 25 -11.50 5.25 -8.52
CA PRO A 25 -10.36 5.01 -7.65
C PRO A 25 -10.76 5.07 -6.17
N LEU A 26 -10.27 4.13 -5.37
CA LEU A 26 -10.35 4.19 -3.91
C LEU A 26 -9.13 4.90 -3.32
N LEU A 27 -7.97 4.60 -3.86
CA LEU A 27 -6.68 5.15 -3.46
C LEU A 27 -5.85 5.36 -4.72
N VAL A 28 -4.96 6.34 -4.73
CA VAL A 28 -3.92 6.50 -5.75
C VAL A 28 -2.56 6.22 -5.13
N GLU A 29 -1.77 5.41 -5.79
CA GLU A 29 -0.34 5.31 -5.55
C GLU A 29 0.34 6.45 -6.32
N LEU A 30 0.82 7.46 -5.57
CA LEU A 30 1.51 8.63 -6.13
C LEU A 30 3.02 8.45 -5.98
N GLU A 31 3.75 8.46 -7.08
CA GLU A 31 5.21 8.28 -7.13
C GLU A 31 5.90 9.57 -7.59
N PRO A 32 6.15 10.53 -6.69
CA PRO A 32 6.69 11.83 -7.08
C PRO A 32 8.18 11.79 -7.44
N LEU A 33 8.84 10.66 -7.22
CA LEU A 33 10.24 10.39 -7.59
C LEU A 33 10.50 8.89 -7.59
N PHE A 34 11.57 8.46 -8.29
CA PHE A 34 12.06 7.09 -8.26
C PHE A 34 13.38 6.92 -7.49
N ALA A 35 14.05 8.02 -7.11
CA ALA A 35 15.29 7.91 -6.31
C ALA A 35 15.01 7.38 -4.90
N CYS A 36 15.87 6.49 -4.42
CA CYS A 36 15.85 5.93 -3.07
C CYS A 36 17.25 5.91 -2.47
N ASN A 37 17.33 5.86 -1.15
CA ASN A 37 18.56 5.68 -0.38
C ASN A 37 18.78 4.22 0.05
N LEU A 38 17.91 3.29 -0.43
CA LEU A 38 18.03 1.84 -0.30
C LEU A 38 17.94 1.15 -1.67
N HIS A 39 18.34 -0.12 -1.73
CA HIS A 39 18.31 -0.98 -2.92
C HIS A 39 17.74 -2.35 -2.57
N CYS A 40 16.48 -2.36 -2.09
CA CYS A 40 15.80 -3.58 -1.64
C CYS A 40 15.72 -4.62 -2.76
N ALA A 41 15.91 -5.90 -2.44
CA ALA A 41 15.92 -7.00 -3.40
C ALA A 41 14.59 -7.10 -4.21
N GLY A 42 13.46 -6.98 -3.53
CA GLY A 42 12.13 -7.06 -4.14
C GLY A 42 11.62 -5.76 -4.76
N CYS A 43 12.43 -4.69 -4.90
CA CYS A 43 11.97 -3.39 -5.37
C CYS A 43 12.22 -3.17 -6.87
N GLY A 44 11.13 -3.06 -7.66
CA GLY A 44 11.21 -2.70 -9.08
C GLY A 44 11.20 -1.19 -9.38
N LYS A 45 10.98 -0.33 -8.38
CA LYS A 45 10.73 1.12 -8.63
C LYS A 45 11.99 1.96 -8.87
N ILE A 46 13.14 1.52 -8.43
CA ILE A 46 14.40 2.28 -8.56
C ILE A 46 15.22 1.84 -9.77
N GLN A 47 14.73 0.90 -10.56
CA GLN A 47 15.44 0.33 -11.72
C GLN A 47 15.29 1.26 -12.93
N HIS A 48 15.85 2.48 -12.83
CA HIS A 48 15.82 3.50 -13.86
C HIS A 48 17.19 4.12 -14.13
N PRO A 49 17.43 4.65 -15.34
CA PRO A 49 18.64 5.42 -15.64
C PRO A 49 18.79 6.64 -14.71
N ALA A 50 20.04 7.07 -14.51
CA ALA A 50 20.39 8.13 -13.57
C ALA A 50 19.71 9.49 -13.84
N ASP A 51 19.40 9.80 -15.10
CA ASP A 51 18.66 11.01 -15.49
C ASP A 51 17.20 10.97 -15.03
N VAL A 52 16.55 9.80 -15.10
CA VAL A 52 15.19 9.56 -14.58
C VAL A 52 15.19 9.61 -13.05
N LEU A 53 16.17 8.98 -12.39
CA LEU A 53 16.29 9.02 -10.93
C LEU A 53 16.52 10.43 -10.36
N ARG A 54 17.01 11.37 -11.16
CA ARG A 54 17.17 12.77 -10.76
C ARG A 54 15.88 13.59 -10.89
N GLN A 55 14.90 13.11 -11.64
CA GLN A 55 13.63 13.84 -11.85
C GLN A 55 12.79 13.87 -10.58
N ARG A 56 12.00 14.91 -10.46
CA ARG A 56 11.06 15.13 -9.35
C ARG A 56 9.78 15.73 -9.92
N MET A 57 8.65 15.21 -9.47
CA MET A 57 7.34 15.74 -9.81
C MET A 57 7.13 17.09 -9.13
N SER A 58 6.52 18.06 -9.79
CA SER A 58 6.14 19.30 -9.13
C SER A 58 4.95 19.09 -8.19
N VAL A 59 4.74 20.01 -7.26
CA VAL A 59 3.58 19.99 -6.36
C VAL A 59 2.28 20.07 -7.16
N GLU A 60 2.26 20.92 -8.20
CA GLU A 60 1.10 21.13 -9.09
C GLU A 60 0.75 19.86 -9.85
N GLN A 61 1.74 19.15 -10.38
CA GLN A 61 1.53 17.87 -11.08
C GLN A 61 0.98 16.82 -10.12
N ALA A 62 1.59 16.67 -8.93
CA ALA A 62 1.18 15.70 -7.93
C ALA A 62 -0.27 15.93 -7.47
N VAL A 63 -0.62 17.19 -7.17
CA VAL A 63 -1.96 17.56 -6.71
C VAL A 63 -2.96 17.46 -7.85
N GLY A 64 -2.59 17.92 -9.05
CA GLY A 64 -3.44 17.89 -10.25
C GLY A 64 -3.90 16.48 -10.60
N ALA A 65 -3.00 15.49 -10.57
CA ALA A 65 -3.36 14.08 -10.82
C ALA A 65 -4.39 13.54 -9.81
N ILE A 66 -4.27 13.92 -8.54
CA ILE A 66 -5.22 13.48 -7.50
C ILE A 66 -6.58 14.19 -7.63
N GLU A 67 -6.60 15.43 -8.11
CA GLU A 67 -7.85 16.14 -8.41
C GLU A 67 -8.53 15.59 -9.66
N GLU A 68 -7.76 15.27 -10.70
CA GLU A 68 -8.24 14.69 -11.94
C GLU A 68 -9.00 13.37 -11.69
N CYS A 69 -8.40 12.43 -10.99
CA CYS A 69 -9.02 11.13 -10.73
C CYS A 69 -10.07 11.17 -9.61
N GLY A 70 -10.00 12.14 -8.70
CA GLY A 70 -10.94 12.32 -7.62
C GLY A 70 -10.85 11.32 -6.47
N ALA A 71 -9.78 10.53 -6.36
CA ALA A 71 -9.59 9.55 -5.30
C ALA A 71 -9.68 10.18 -3.89
N PRO A 72 -10.33 9.51 -2.92
CA PRO A 72 -10.43 9.98 -1.55
C PRO A 72 -9.15 9.76 -0.74
N MET A 73 -8.32 8.79 -1.13
CA MET A 73 -7.10 8.39 -0.44
C MET A 73 -5.90 8.47 -1.38
N VAL A 74 -4.73 8.78 -0.82
CA VAL A 74 -3.46 8.85 -1.54
C VAL A 74 -2.37 8.18 -0.71
N SER A 75 -1.67 7.25 -1.31
CA SER A 75 -0.41 6.68 -0.80
C SER A 75 0.73 7.33 -1.58
N ILE A 76 1.57 8.10 -0.91
CA ILE A 76 2.74 8.73 -1.52
C ILE A 76 3.91 7.76 -1.35
N ALA A 77 4.33 7.16 -2.45
CA ALA A 77 5.35 6.12 -2.53
C ALA A 77 6.45 6.50 -3.56
N GLY A 78 6.87 5.57 -4.37
CA GLY A 78 7.93 5.71 -5.39
C GLY A 78 9.24 5.14 -4.90
N GLY A 79 10.36 5.90 -4.97
CA GLY A 79 11.60 5.58 -4.26
C GLY A 79 11.46 5.88 -2.76
N GLU A 80 12.28 6.81 -2.23
CA GLU A 80 12.07 7.32 -0.87
C GLU A 80 11.47 8.73 -0.93
N PRO A 81 10.18 8.91 -0.59
CA PRO A 81 9.51 10.21 -0.73
C PRO A 81 10.16 11.35 0.08
N LEU A 82 10.82 11.04 1.19
CA LEU A 82 11.54 12.05 1.98
C LEU A 82 12.77 12.63 1.28
N MET A 83 13.22 12.04 0.16
CA MET A 83 14.23 12.64 -0.73
C MET A 83 13.64 13.72 -1.66
N HIS A 84 12.32 13.87 -1.71
CA HIS A 84 11.66 14.94 -2.46
C HIS A 84 11.64 16.22 -1.64
N LYS A 85 12.21 17.31 -2.20
CA LYS A 85 12.39 18.58 -1.47
C LYS A 85 11.07 19.21 -0.98
N GLN A 86 9.97 18.96 -1.68
CA GLN A 86 8.66 19.57 -1.44
C GLN A 86 7.57 18.53 -1.08
N VAL A 87 7.95 17.34 -0.58
CA VAL A 87 6.95 16.31 -0.22
C VAL A 87 6.01 16.78 0.89
N ASP A 88 6.48 17.58 1.82
CA ASP A 88 5.67 18.21 2.87
C ASP A 88 4.63 19.18 2.28
N GLU A 89 4.97 19.92 1.22
CA GLU A 89 4.01 20.76 0.50
C GLU A 89 2.97 19.90 -0.23
N ILE A 90 3.38 18.83 -0.91
CA ILE A 90 2.44 17.89 -1.53
C ILE A 90 1.45 17.37 -0.48
N VAL A 91 1.94 16.86 0.64
CA VAL A 91 1.10 16.38 1.75
C VAL A 91 0.16 17.48 2.24
N ARG A 92 0.65 18.69 2.49
CA ARG A 92 -0.13 19.82 2.98
C ARG A 92 -1.25 20.20 2.00
N GLN A 93 -0.97 20.23 0.70
CA GLN A 93 -1.95 20.56 -0.32
C GLN A 93 -3.03 19.49 -0.46
N LEU A 94 -2.67 18.21 -0.33
CA LEU A 94 -3.63 17.09 -0.34
C LEU A 94 -4.52 17.11 0.92
N LEU A 95 -3.95 17.38 2.10
CA LEU A 95 -4.70 17.52 3.34
C LEU A 95 -5.68 18.71 3.32
N LYS A 96 -5.30 19.87 2.75
CA LYS A 96 -6.20 21.01 2.52
C LYS A 96 -7.39 20.64 1.63
N ARG A 97 -7.21 19.71 0.71
CA ARG A 97 -8.26 19.13 -0.16
C ARG A 97 -9.00 17.99 0.51
N HIS A 98 -8.79 17.86 1.80
CA HIS A 98 -9.40 16.82 2.61
C HIS A 98 -9.05 15.39 2.17
N LYS A 99 -8.00 15.10 1.45
CA LYS A 99 -7.58 13.74 1.15
C LYS A 99 -7.09 13.02 2.40
N ILE A 100 -7.22 11.70 2.43
CA ILE A 100 -6.55 10.84 3.41
C ILE A 100 -5.19 10.51 2.80
N VAL A 101 -4.11 10.82 3.51
CA VAL A 101 -2.74 10.72 2.99
C VAL A 101 -1.93 9.75 3.83
N PHE A 102 -1.35 8.77 3.16
CA PHE A 102 -0.34 7.87 3.69
C PHE A 102 1.01 8.24 3.05
N LEU A 103 2.02 8.54 3.85
CA LEU A 103 3.36 8.83 3.35
C LEU A 103 4.26 7.63 3.65
N CYS A 104 4.54 6.88 2.58
CA CYS A 104 5.41 5.69 2.67
C CYS A 104 6.85 6.10 2.87
N THR A 105 7.60 5.37 3.68
CA THR A 105 9.02 5.65 3.92
C THR A 105 9.74 4.42 4.49
N ASN A 106 11.02 4.28 4.16
CA ASN A 106 11.92 3.34 4.84
C ASN A 106 12.42 3.86 6.19
N ALA A 107 11.93 5.01 6.62
CA ALA A 107 12.18 5.70 7.88
C ALA A 107 13.61 6.23 8.11
N LEU A 108 14.62 5.91 7.29
CA LEU A 108 15.99 6.38 7.50
C LEU A 108 16.12 7.92 7.51
N LEU A 109 15.28 8.61 6.77
CA LEU A 109 15.26 10.08 6.70
C LEU A 109 14.19 10.71 7.62
N LEU A 110 13.28 9.92 8.17
CA LEU A 110 12.15 10.40 8.96
C LEU A 110 12.57 11.29 10.14
N PRO A 111 13.54 10.91 11.00
CA PRO A 111 13.94 11.75 12.13
C PRO A 111 14.39 13.16 11.72
N ARG A 112 15.07 13.28 10.58
CA ARG A 112 15.57 14.57 10.08
C ARG A 112 14.50 15.46 9.46
N HIS A 113 13.40 14.86 8.99
CA HIS A 113 12.34 15.55 8.26
C HIS A 113 11.04 15.72 9.07
N LEU A 114 10.94 15.06 10.24
CA LEU A 114 9.71 15.04 11.03
C LEU A 114 9.17 16.44 11.34
N HIS A 115 10.07 17.41 11.62
CA HIS A 115 9.73 18.81 11.92
C HIS A 115 9.05 19.56 10.76
N ARG A 116 9.10 19.04 9.52
CA ARG A 116 8.45 19.64 8.35
C ARG A 116 6.96 19.33 8.28
N PHE A 117 6.50 18.38 9.07
CA PHE A 117 5.12 17.90 9.08
C PHE A 117 4.43 18.22 10.39
N ALA A 118 3.11 18.23 10.38
CA ALA A 118 2.29 18.35 11.59
C ALA A 118 1.34 17.15 11.70
N PRO A 119 1.08 16.63 12.92
CA PRO A 119 0.07 15.62 13.12
C PRO A 119 -1.28 16.09 12.59
N HIS A 120 -1.96 15.20 11.85
CA HIS A 120 -3.26 15.51 11.28
C HIS A 120 -4.12 14.25 11.20
N ARG A 121 -5.42 14.35 11.50
CA ARG A 121 -6.34 13.18 11.53
C ARG A 121 -6.42 12.39 10.23
N ASN A 122 -6.13 13.02 9.10
CA ASN A 122 -6.12 12.39 7.76
C ASN A 122 -4.71 12.08 7.25
N PHE A 123 -3.69 12.17 8.10
CA PHE A 123 -2.31 11.87 7.75
C PHE A 123 -1.79 10.72 8.60
N ALA A 124 -1.06 9.80 8.00
CA ALA A 124 -0.28 8.79 8.69
C ALA A 124 1.04 8.53 7.95
N TRP A 125 2.08 8.28 8.71
CA TRP A 125 3.28 7.65 8.20
C TRP A 125 3.00 6.17 7.92
N MET A 126 3.48 5.66 6.79
CA MET A 126 3.44 4.25 6.44
C MET A 126 4.89 3.77 6.38
N VAL A 127 5.36 3.15 7.46
CA VAL A 127 6.76 2.72 7.58
C VAL A 127 6.90 1.28 7.09
N HIS A 128 7.89 1.06 6.22
CA HIS A 128 8.20 -0.26 5.69
C HIS A 128 8.97 -1.09 6.72
N ILE A 129 8.43 -2.26 7.09
CA ILE A 129 9.03 -3.25 7.99
C ILE A 129 8.66 -4.66 7.51
N ASP A 130 9.59 -5.40 6.91
CA ASP A 130 9.34 -6.74 6.35
C ASP A 130 9.64 -7.92 7.28
N GLY A 131 9.84 -7.69 8.55
CA GLY A 131 10.15 -8.72 9.53
C GLY A 131 10.87 -8.16 10.73
N LEU A 132 11.32 -9.01 11.63
CA LEU A 132 12.23 -8.62 12.69
C LEU A 132 13.62 -8.33 12.11
N ARG A 133 14.54 -7.82 12.93
CA ARG A 133 15.84 -7.25 12.57
C ARG A 133 16.53 -7.95 11.40
N GLU A 134 16.84 -9.22 11.50
CA GLU A 134 17.63 -9.95 10.50
C GLU A 134 16.89 -10.04 9.16
N ARG A 135 15.58 -10.31 9.19
CA ARG A 135 14.75 -10.41 7.98
C ARG A 135 14.56 -9.05 7.32
N HIS A 136 14.27 -8.03 8.10
CA HIS A 136 14.09 -6.68 7.54
C HIS A 136 15.38 -6.17 6.91
N ASP A 137 16.51 -6.28 7.59
CA ASP A 137 17.80 -5.82 7.08
C ASP A 137 18.22 -6.60 5.82
N ALA A 138 17.92 -7.90 5.75
CA ALA A 138 18.12 -8.71 4.56
C ALA A 138 17.22 -8.26 3.38
N SER A 139 15.92 -8.01 3.61
CA SER A 139 14.98 -7.58 2.55
C SER A 139 15.35 -6.24 1.95
N VAL A 140 15.87 -5.32 2.76
CA VAL A 140 16.31 -3.99 2.31
C VAL A 140 17.79 -3.95 1.89
N CYS A 141 18.48 -5.08 1.93
CA CYS A 141 19.91 -5.24 1.56
C CYS A 141 20.85 -4.29 2.32
N LYS A 142 20.57 -4.04 3.61
CA LYS A 142 21.36 -3.11 4.42
C LYS A 142 21.18 -3.34 5.91
N ASP A 143 22.29 -3.60 6.61
CA ASP A 143 22.32 -3.78 8.05
C ASP A 143 21.93 -2.50 8.83
N GLY A 144 21.26 -2.69 9.96
CA GLY A 144 20.91 -1.64 10.92
C GLY A 144 19.75 -0.73 10.48
N VAL A 145 19.02 -1.07 9.41
CA VAL A 145 17.84 -0.32 8.98
C VAL A 145 16.67 -0.57 9.92
N PHE A 146 16.49 -1.81 10.39
CA PHE A 146 15.43 -2.15 11.34
C PHE A 146 15.49 -1.26 12.60
N ASP A 147 16.64 -1.16 13.23
CA ASP A 147 16.80 -0.36 14.46
C ASP A 147 16.50 1.11 14.24
N GLN A 148 16.97 1.65 13.08
CA GLN A 148 16.70 3.04 12.72
C GLN A 148 15.20 3.27 12.45
N ALA A 149 14.54 2.34 11.77
CA ALA A 149 13.10 2.41 11.51
C ALA A 149 12.29 2.33 12.81
N VAL A 150 12.62 1.41 13.72
CA VAL A 150 12.01 1.29 15.05
C VAL A 150 12.17 2.57 15.86
N ALA A 151 13.37 3.15 15.90
CA ALA A 151 13.63 4.41 16.59
C ALA A 151 12.82 5.57 15.97
N ALA A 152 12.74 5.64 14.64
CA ALA A 152 11.96 6.64 13.92
C ALA A 152 10.46 6.51 14.17
N ILE A 153 9.91 5.29 14.21
CA ILE A 153 8.51 5.03 14.58
C ILE A 153 8.22 5.57 15.98
N ARG A 154 9.06 5.22 16.97
CA ARG A 154 8.90 5.70 18.35
C ARG A 154 8.94 7.23 18.42
N GLN A 155 9.86 7.85 17.71
CA GLN A 155 9.97 9.31 17.66
C GLN A 155 8.72 9.97 17.02
N ALA A 156 8.23 9.43 15.90
CA ALA A 156 7.05 9.96 15.23
C ALA A 156 5.80 9.82 16.10
N ARG A 157 5.63 8.68 16.77
CA ARG A 157 4.52 8.46 17.72
C ARG A 157 4.61 9.41 18.93
N ALA A 158 5.79 9.57 19.50
CA ALA A 158 6.01 10.52 20.60
C ALA A 158 5.70 11.99 20.20
N ALA A 159 5.87 12.33 18.92
CA ALA A 159 5.48 13.62 18.35
C ALA A 159 3.98 13.72 18.00
N GLY A 160 3.17 12.71 18.33
CA GLY A 160 1.71 12.71 18.13
C GLY A 160 1.25 12.33 16.72
N PHE A 161 2.13 11.81 15.87
CA PHE A 161 1.73 11.30 14.56
C PHE A 161 1.10 9.92 14.65
N ARG A 162 0.17 9.66 13.75
CA ARG A 162 -0.26 8.29 13.44
C ARG A 162 0.82 7.59 12.63
N VAL A 163 1.16 6.39 13.04
CA VAL A 163 2.15 5.55 12.36
C VAL A 163 1.54 4.20 12.04
N MET A 164 1.57 3.84 10.78
CA MET A 164 1.20 2.54 10.25
C MET A 164 2.45 1.85 9.72
N THR A 165 2.39 0.55 9.57
CA THR A 165 3.45 -0.23 8.91
C THR A 165 2.94 -0.91 7.65
N ASN A 166 3.85 -1.14 6.70
CA ASN A 166 3.64 -1.99 5.54
C ASN A 166 4.66 -3.11 5.58
N THR A 167 4.17 -4.35 5.59
CA THR A 167 4.98 -5.57 5.72
C THR A 167 4.72 -6.50 4.54
N THR A 168 5.78 -6.89 3.85
CA THR A 168 5.74 -7.87 2.76
C THR A 168 6.31 -9.19 3.26
N PHE A 169 5.59 -10.29 3.04
CA PHE A 169 6.02 -11.63 3.39
C PHE A 169 6.47 -12.39 2.16
N PHE A 170 7.60 -13.07 2.26
CA PHE A 170 8.26 -13.81 1.18
C PHE A 170 8.12 -15.32 1.35
N ASP A 171 8.52 -16.11 0.38
CA ASP A 171 8.48 -17.58 0.43
C ASP A 171 9.40 -18.18 1.50
N THR A 172 10.38 -17.40 1.96
CA THR A 172 11.29 -17.75 3.06
C THR A 172 10.68 -17.52 4.44
N ASP A 173 9.51 -16.85 4.53
CA ASP A 173 8.84 -16.58 5.81
C ASP A 173 8.03 -17.79 6.28
N THR A 174 8.15 -18.09 7.55
CA THR A 174 7.34 -19.11 8.24
C THR A 174 6.10 -18.47 8.89
N PRO A 175 5.07 -19.25 9.22
CA PRO A 175 3.95 -18.74 10.02
C PRO A 175 4.38 -18.09 11.35
N GLN A 176 5.48 -18.54 11.95
CA GLN A 176 6.00 -17.97 13.19
C GLN A 176 6.63 -16.60 12.93
N ASP A 177 7.35 -16.40 11.82
CA ASP A 177 7.89 -15.09 11.44
C ASP A 177 6.78 -14.05 11.26
N VAL A 178 5.65 -14.44 10.64
CA VAL A 178 4.45 -13.60 10.52
C VAL A 178 3.90 -13.21 11.90
N ILE A 179 3.77 -14.18 12.80
CA ILE A 179 3.27 -13.96 14.16
C ILE A 179 4.20 -13.01 14.91
N ASP A 180 5.49 -13.30 14.92
CA ASP A 180 6.49 -12.57 15.71
C ASP A 180 6.56 -11.09 15.27
N VAL A 181 6.56 -10.80 13.98
CA VAL A 181 6.60 -9.41 13.50
C VAL A 181 5.29 -8.69 13.79
N LEU A 182 4.14 -9.34 13.62
CA LEU A 182 2.84 -8.70 13.89
C LEU A 182 2.63 -8.47 15.39
N ASP A 183 3.03 -9.39 16.26
CA ASP A 183 3.01 -9.20 17.71
C ASP A 183 3.96 -8.05 18.12
N PHE A 184 5.19 -8.00 17.59
CA PHE A 184 6.12 -6.91 17.84
C PHE A 184 5.56 -5.54 17.44
N LEU A 185 5.01 -5.43 16.24
CA LEU A 185 4.43 -4.18 15.72
C LEU A 185 3.18 -3.77 16.52
N ASN A 186 2.36 -4.74 16.94
CA ASN A 186 1.12 -4.51 17.67
C ASN A 186 1.35 -4.18 19.14
N ASP A 187 2.18 -4.94 19.84
CA ASP A 187 2.27 -4.96 21.30
C ASP A 187 3.48 -4.17 21.81
N GLU A 188 4.62 -4.17 21.09
CA GLU A 188 5.83 -3.46 21.51
C GLU A 188 5.97 -2.06 20.88
N LEU A 189 5.71 -1.94 19.57
CA LEU A 189 5.71 -0.64 18.89
C LEU A 189 4.36 0.06 18.95
N GLU A 190 3.29 -0.68 19.23
CA GLU A 190 1.91 -0.20 19.35
C GLU A 190 1.50 0.69 18.15
N VAL A 191 1.90 0.32 16.93
CA VAL A 191 1.55 1.08 15.73
C VAL A 191 0.03 1.18 15.56
N ASP A 192 -0.44 2.25 14.93
CA ASP A 192 -1.89 2.49 14.80
C ASP A 192 -2.60 1.44 13.95
N ASN A 193 -1.96 0.99 12.87
CA ASN A 193 -2.45 -0.08 12.01
C ASN A 193 -1.28 -0.73 11.24
N MET A 194 -1.50 -1.95 10.78
CA MET A 194 -0.54 -2.71 9.98
C MET A 194 -1.17 -3.09 8.64
N GLN A 195 -0.45 -2.85 7.55
CA GLN A 195 -0.77 -3.35 6.22
C GLN A 195 0.16 -4.52 5.92
N ILE A 196 -0.38 -5.59 5.36
CA ILE A 196 0.37 -6.78 5.01
C ILE A 196 0.13 -7.14 3.55
N SER A 197 1.13 -7.72 2.91
CA SER A 197 1.02 -8.24 1.55
C SER A 197 1.89 -9.47 1.37
N PRO A 198 1.44 -10.51 0.66
CA PRO A 198 2.36 -11.51 0.16
C PRO A 198 3.26 -10.87 -0.90
N ALA A 199 4.51 -11.28 -0.94
CA ALA A 199 5.43 -10.94 -2.01
C ALA A 199 4.95 -11.56 -3.34
N TYR A 200 5.16 -10.84 -4.42
CA TYR A 200 4.80 -11.29 -5.77
C TYR A 200 5.88 -10.81 -6.74
N ALA A 201 5.94 -11.45 -7.91
CA ALA A 201 6.89 -11.13 -8.95
C ALA A 201 6.68 -9.69 -9.47
N TYR A 202 7.49 -8.75 -8.97
CA TYR A 202 7.52 -7.39 -9.46
C TYR A 202 8.38 -7.35 -10.73
N GLU A 203 7.82 -6.93 -11.87
CA GLU A 203 8.43 -7.09 -13.20
C GLU A 203 9.90 -6.63 -13.30
N HIS A 204 10.25 -5.57 -12.57
CA HIS A 204 11.61 -4.99 -12.61
C HIS A 204 12.41 -5.19 -11.32
N ALA A 205 11.94 -6.01 -10.37
CA ALA A 205 12.71 -6.27 -9.16
C ALA A 205 13.98 -7.06 -9.46
N PRO A 206 15.10 -6.78 -8.78
CA PRO A 206 16.33 -7.58 -8.91
C PRO A 206 16.13 -9.04 -8.52
N ASP A 207 15.35 -9.29 -7.45
CA ASP A 207 14.99 -10.63 -7.04
C ASP A 207 13.77 -11.11 -7.82
N GLN A 208 13.91 -12.23 -8.51
CA GLN A 208 12.87 -12.89 -9.30
C GLN A 208 12.61 -14.33 -8.80
N GLU A 209 13.06 -14.67 -7.59
CA GLU A 209 13.00 -16.03 -7.06
C GLU A 209 12.16 -16.15 -5.80
N HIS A 210 12.17 -15.17 -4.89
CA HIS A 210 11.55 -15.26 -3.57
C HIS A 210 10.12 -14.70 -3.53
N TRP A 211 9.20 -15.37 -4.22
CA TRP A 211 7.79 -14.99 -4.24
C TRP A 211 6.92 -16.02 -3.55
N LEU A 212 5.75 -15.59 -3.12
CA LEU A 212 4.71 -16.50 -2.65
C LEU A 212 3.75 -16.86 -3.79
N GLY A 213 3.67 -18.15 -4.09
CA GLY A 213 2.57 -18.70 -4.90
C GLY A 213 1.24 -18.62 -4.15
N VAL A 214 0.12 -18.78 -4.87
CA VAL A 214 -1.23 -18.72 -4.28
C VAL A 214 -1.41 -19.70 -3.12
N ASP A 215 -1.01 -20.97 -3.32
CA ASP A 215 -1.20 -22.01 -2.29
C ASP A 215 -0.27 -21.79 -1.08
N GLN A 216 0.97 -21.34 -1.32
CA GLN A 216 1.90 -20.98 -0.27
C GLN A 216 1.37 -19.78 0.56
N THR A 217 0.85 -18.74 -0.11
CA THR A 217 0.22 -17.59 0.55
C THR A 217 -0.94 -18.04 1.45
N ARG A 218 -1.84 -18.86 0.91
CA ARG A 218 -3.00 -19.37 1.66
C ARG A 218 -2.60 -20.22 2.85
N GLU A 219 -1.59 -21.07 2.70
CA GLU A 219 -1.06 -21.89 3.77
C GLU A 219 -0.42 -21.04 4.88
N LEU A 220 0.45 -20.10 4.49
CA LEU A 220 1.15 -19.18 5.39
C LEU A 220 0.16 -18.42 6.28
N PHE A 221 -0.79 -17.72 5.67
CA PHE A 221 -1.75 -16.91 6.41
C PHE A 221 -2.79 -17.73 7.17
N ARG A 222 -3.21 -18.88 6.68
CA ARG A 222 -4.10 -19.78 7.42
C ARG A 222 -3.46 -20.25 8.72
N LYS A 223 -2.18 -20.61 8.69
CA LYS A 223 -1.43 -21.03 9.89
C LYS A 223 -1.16 -19.86 10.82
N ALA A 224 -0.72 -18.72 10.29
CA ALA A 224 -0.41 -17.54 11.11
C ALA A 224 -1.66 -16.94 11.78
N PHE A 225 -2.81 -16.94 11.08
CA PHE A 225 -4.07 -16.37 11.59
C PHE A 225 -4.90 -17.36 12.43
N GLY A 226 -4.44 -18.62 12.57
CA GLY A 226 -5.09 -19.64 13.34
C GLY A 226 -5.38 -19.23 14.78
N ASP A 227 -6.27 -19.97 15.47
CA ASP A 227 -6.63 -19.77 16.88
C ASP A 227 -7.17 -18.36 17.21
N GLY A 228 -7.71 -17.66 16.21
CA GLY A 228 -8.26 -16.32 16.36
C GLY A 228 -7.21 -15.21 16.55
N ARG A 229 -5.93 -15.49 16.30
CA ARG A 229 -4.83 -14.52 16.46
C ARG A 229 -5.03 -13.25 15.66
N ARG A 230 -5.52 -13.35 14.41
CA ARG A 230 -5.71 -12.16 13.56
C ARG A 230 -6.62 -11.09 14.20
N LYS A 231 -7.50 -11.45 15.13
CA LYS A 231 -8.36 -10.51 15.86
C LYS A 231 -7.62 -9.67 16.90
N LYS A 232 -6.42 -10.07 17.29
CA LYS A 232 -5.57 -9.35 18.23
C LYS A 232 -4.83 -8.19 17.54
N TRP A 233 -4.58 -8.31 16.22
CA TRP A 233 -3.74 -7.38 15.48
C TRP A 233 -4.56 -6.25 14.85
N ARG A 234 -4.04 -5.05 14.91
CA ARG A 234 -4.61 -3.85 14.28
C ARG A 234 -4.34 -3.82 12.77
N LEU A 235 -4.79 -4.84 12.05
CA LEU A 235 -4.64 -4.92 10.59
C LEU A 235 -5.49 -3.86 9.89
N ASN A 236 -4.93 -3.22 8.84
CA ASN A 236 -5.62 -2.20 8.03
C ASN A 236 -6.29 -2.80 6.80
N HIS A 237 -6.81 -4.00 6.92
CA HIS A 237 -7.46 -4.73 5.85
C HIS A 237 -8.93 -4.99 6.15
N SER A 238 -9.74 -5.14 5.09
CA SER A 238 -11.10 -5.64 5.26
C SER A 238 -11.08 -7.12 5.70
N PRO A 239 -12.05 -7.55 6.51
CA PRO A 239 -12.15 -8.96 6.90
C PRO A 239 -12.17 -9.93 5.71
N LEU A 240 -12.80 -9.52 4.61
CA LEU A 240 -12.90 -10.33 3.40
C LEU A 240 -11.55 -10.47 2.67
N PHE A 241 -10.68 -9.44 2.70
CA PHE A 241 -9.34 -9.58 2.17
C PHE A 241 -8.48 -10.54 3.00
N LEU A 242 -8.61 -10.49 4.32
CA LEU A 242 -7.94 -11.46 5.19
C LEU A 242 -8.44 -12.90 4.95
N ASP A 243 -9.76 -13.06 4.73
CA ASP A 243 -10.34 -14.35 4.33
C ASP A 243 -9.84 -14.82 2.96
N PHE A 244 -9.58 -13.88 2.03
CA PHE A 244 -8.98 -14.18 0.73
C PHE A 244 -7.53 -14.67 0.89
N LEU A 245 -6.73 -14.04 1.74
CA LEU A 245 -5.36 -14.50 2.04
C LEU A 245 -5.34 -15.91 2.66
N GLU A 246 -6.34 -16.25 3.48
CA GLU A 246 -6.49 -17.59 4.05
C GLU A 246 -7.10 -18.62 3.06
N GLY A 247 -7.53 -18.19 1.87
CA GLY A 247 -8.20 -19.05 0.88
C GLY A 247 -9.64 -19.45 1.23
N LYS A 248 -10.31 -18.71 2.13
CA LYS A 248 -11.74 -18.91 2.50
C LYS A 248 -12.70 -18.35 1.45
N VAL A 249 -12.26 -17.33 0.71
CA VAL A 249 -12.98 -16.71 -0.41
C VAL A 249 -12.02 -16.50 -1.57
N ASP A 250 -12.56 -16.33 -2.77
CA ASP A 250 -11.77 -15.97 -3.94
C ASP A 250 -12.33 -14.71 -4.61
N PHE A 251 -11.44 -13.92 -5.24
CA PHE A 251 -11.79 -12.65 -5.85
C PHE A 251 -11.10 -12.47 -7.21
N SER A 252 -11.73 -11.68 -8.07
CA SER A 252 -11.07 -11.10 -9.24
C SER A 252 -10.37 -9.81 -8.87
N CYS A 253 -9.25 -9.53 -9.55
CA CYS A 253 -8.49 -8.29 -9.34
C CYS A 253 -9.26 -7.07 -9.87
N THR A 254 -9.24 -5.96 -9.12
CA THR A 254 -9.79 -4.65 -9.52
C THR A 254 -8.69 -3.58 -9.49
N ALA A 255 -7.62 -3.80 -10.29
CA ALA A 255 -6.45 -2.93 -10.33
C ALA A 255 -6.79 -1.46 -10.63
N TRP A 256 -7.84 -1.19 -11.40
CA TRP A 256 -8.35 0.16 -11.67
C TRP A 256 -8.75 0.96 -10.43
N ALA A 257 -8.99 0.31 -9.30
CA ALA A 257 -9.40 0.98 -8.07
C ALA A 257 -8.21 1.52 -7.24
N ILE A 258 -6.99 1.07 -7.53
CA ILE A 258 -5.74 1.64 -6.97
C ILE A 258 -4.79 1.98 -8.14
N PRO A 259 -5.13 3.00 -8.95
CA PRO A 259 -4.25 3.43 -10.03
C PRO A 259 -2.96 4.04 -9.52
N SER A 260 -1.88 3.90 -10.30
CA SER A 260 -0.58 4.51 -10.04
C SER A 260 -0.33 5.70 -10.94
N TYR A 261 0.13 6.81 -10.36
CA TYR A 261 0.60 7.98 -11.08
C TYR A 261 2.05 8.31 -10.71
N SER A 262 2.90 8.35 -11.72
CA SER A 262 4.34 8.55 -11.56
C SER A 262 4.86 9.71 -12.42
N LEU A 263 6.18 9.91 -12.42
CA LEU A 263 6.86 10.83 -13.34
C LEU A 263 6.59 10.54 -14.83
N LYS A 264 6.13 9.34 -15.16
CA LYS A 264 5.80 8.91 -16.52
C LYS A 264 4.33 9.05 -16.87
N GLY A 265 3.48 9.46 -15.92
CA GLY A 265 2.02 9.53 -16.07
C GLY A 265 1.30 8.36 -15.35
N TRP A 266 0.06 8.10 -15.79
CA TRP A 266 -0.77 7.00 -15.28
C TRP A 266 -0.29 5.66 -15.81
N GLN A 267 0.05 4.73 -14.93
CA GLN A 267 0.63 3.42 -15.27
C GLN A 267 -0.44 2.38 -15.59
N ARG A 268 -0.24 1.60 -16.66
CA ARG A 268 -1.08 0.47 -17.07
C ARG A 268 -0.42 -0.86 -16.72
N PRO A 269 -1.20 -1.91 -16.40
CA PRO A 269 -2.58 -1.87 -15.92
C PRO A 269 -2.61 -1.61 -14.42
N CYS A 270 -1.51 -1.83 -13.71
CA CYS A 270 -1.41 -1.74 -12.26
C CYS A 270 0.00 -1.33 -11.81
N TYR A 271 0.14 -1.12 -10.51
CA TYR A 271 1.39 -0.75 -9.85
C TYR A 271 2.56 -1.71 -10.14
N LEU A 272 2.29 -2.99 -10.41
CA LEU A 272 3.25 -4.08 -10.49
C LEU A 272 3.77 -4.35 -11.88
N MET A 273 3.00 -3.95 -12.87
CA MET A 273 3.27 -4.17 -14.28
C MET A 273 3.45 -2.81 -14.97
N ALA A 274 4.26 -2.76 -16.00
CA ALA A 274 4.60 -1.53 -16.70
C ALA A 274 4.33 -1.65 -18.22
N ASP A 275 3.09 -2.06 -18.58
CA ASP A 275 2.68 -2.23 -19.99
C ASP A 275 2.53 -0.88 -20.74
N GLY A 276 2.74 0.22 -20.02
CA GLY A 276 2.75 1.55 -20.59
C GLY A 276 2.21 2.62 -19.65
N TYR A 277 2.23 3.84 -20.16
CA TYR A 277 1.77 5.02 -19.44
C TYR A 277 0.86 5.84 -20.33
N VAL A 278 -0.13 6.48 -19.71
CA VAL A 278 -1.03 7.42 -20.39
C VAL A 278 -1.02 8.76 -19.68
N LYS A 279 -1.49 9.80 -20.37
CA LYS A 279 -1.38 11.17 -19.88
C LYS A 279 -2.50 11.54 -18.92
N THR A 280 -3.71 11.04 -19.18
CA THR A 280 -4.91 11.39 -18.42
C THR A 280 -5.50 10.17 -17.71
N TYR A 281 -6.21 10.43 -16.61
CA TYR A 281 -6.93 9.39 -15.90
C TYR A 281 -8.08 8.80 -16.73
N ALA A 282 -8.71 9.60 -17.59
CA ALA A 282 -9.72 9.11 -18.51
C ALA A 282 -9.14 8.07 -19.48
N GLU A 283 -8.00 8.36 -20.12
CA GLU A 283 -7.29 7.40 -20.98
C GLU A 283 -6.93 6.10 -20.21
N LEU A 284 -6.54 6.21 -18.93
CA LEU A 284 -6.26 5.02 -18.12
C LEU A 284 -7.49 4.13 -17.97
N ILE A 285 -8.65 4.72 -17.66
CA ILE A 285 -9.87 3.97 -17.39
C ILE A 285 -10.51 3.44 -18.66
N ASP A 286 -10.56 4.26 -19.71
CA ASP A 286 -11.34 3.98 -20.92
C ASP A 286 -10.55 3.15 -21.94
N ASP A 287 -9.22 3.37 -22.07
CA ASP A 287 -8.38 2.72 -23.09
C ASP A 287 -7.63 1.47 -22.57
N THR A 288 -7.76 1.12 -21.28
CA THR A 288 -7.16 -0.12 -20.75
C THR A 288 -8.15 -1.25 -20.83
N ASP A 289 -7.76 -2.34 -21.50
CA ASP A 289 -8.52 -3.59 -21.47
C ASP A 289 -8.36 -4.29 -20.12
N TRP A 290 -9.18 -3.87 -19.14
CA TRP A 290 -9.14 -4.40 -17.77
C TRP A 290 -9.49 -5.89 -17.70
N ASP A 291 -10.18 -6.42 -18.70
CA ASP A 291 -10.57 -7.82 -18.73
C ASP A 291 -9.45 -8.74 -19.22
N ALA A 292 -8.39 -8.19 -19.80
CA ALA A 292 -7.20 -8.94 -20.16
C ALA A 292 -6.31 -9.29 -18.95
N TYR A 293 -6.52 -8.67 -17.78
CA TYR A 293 -5.64 -8.81 -16.61
C TYR A 293 -6.29 -9.53 -15.44
N GLY A 294 -5.47 -10.16 -14.61
CA GLY A 294 -5.89 -10.92 -13.44
C GLY A 294 -5.54 -12.40 -13.54
N ARG A 295 -5.74 -13.11 -12.43
CA ARG A 295 -5.48 -14.58 -12.39
C ARG A 295 -6.37 -15.30 -13.40
N GLY A 296 -5.76 -16.21 -14.17
CA GLY A 296 -6.43 -16.96 -15.24
C GLY A 296 -6.64 -16.18 -16.54
N LYS A 297 -6.12 -14.95 -16.64
CA LYS A 297 -6.20 -14.09 -17.83
C LYS A 297 -4.82 -13.71 -18.35
N ASP A 298 -3.92 -13.27 -17.46
CA ASP A 298 -2.52 -12.92 -17.77
C ASP A 298 -1.60 -13.77 -16.89
N ASP A 299 -0.63 -14.45 -17.49
CA ASP A 299 0.27 -15.39 -16.80
C ASP A 299 1.11 -14.67 -15.71
N ARG A 300 1.43 -13.38 -15.91
CA ARG A 300 2.13 -12.57 -14.91
C ARG A 300 1.29 -12.35 -13.64
N CYS A 301 -0.02 -12.48 -13.75
CA CYS A 301 -0.95 -12.37 -12.63
C CYS A 301 -1.20 -13.70 -11.90
N ALA A 302 -0.70 -14.83 -12.41
CA ALA A 302 -1.06 -16.18 -11.95
C ALA A 302 -0.91 -16.37 -10.43
N ASN A 303 0.16 -15.84 -9.85
CA ASN A 303 0.47 -15.93 -8.42
C ASN A 303 0.16 -14.66 -7.62
N CYS A 304 -0.40 -13.62 -8.24
CA CYS A 304 -0.65 -12.36 -7.57
C CYS A 304 -1.82 -12.47 -6.58
N MET A 305 -1.54 -12.13 -5.32
CA MET A 305 -2.52 -11.93 -4.25
C MET A 305 -2.31 -10.58 -3.56
N ALA A 306 -1.68 -9.62 -4.24
CA ALA A 306 -1.30 -8.33 -3.69
C ALA A 306 -2.53 -7.49 -3.30
N HIS A 307 -2.40 -6.78 -2.18
CA HIS A 307 -3.48 -5.94 -1.65
C HIS A 307 -3.95 -4.86 -2.64
N CYS A 308 -3.08 -4.31 -3.48
CA CYS A 308 -3.44 -3.27 -4.44
C CYS A 308 -4.50 -3.69 -5.47
N GLY A 309 -4.61 -4.99 -5.77
CA GLY A 309 -5.63 -5.50 -6.68
C GLY A 309 -6.85 -6.12 -6.00
N TYR A 310 -6.66 -6.75 -4.83
CA TYR A 310 -7.69 -7.58 -4.20
C TYR A 310 -8.35 -6.93 -2.97
N GLU A 311 -7.67 -6.04 -2.25
CA GLU A 311 -8.31 -5.26 -1.17
C GLU A 311 -9.47 -4.40 -1.68
N PRO A 312 -9.36 -3.68 -2.82
CA PRO A 312 -10.49 -2.95 -3.38
C PRO A 312 -11.69 -3.85 -3.67
N THR A 313 -11.47 -5.04 -4.26
CA THR A 313 -12.54 -6.01 -4.52
C THR A 313 -13.23 -6.41 -3.21
N ALA A 314 -12.45 -6.72 -2.18
CA ALA A 314 -12.98 -7.09 -0.87
C ALA A 314 -13.78 -5.95 -0.21
N VAL A 315 -13.32 -4.70 -0.33
CA VAL A 315 -14.03 -3.50 0.14
C VAL A 315 -15.37 -3.33 -0.59
N LEU A 316 -15.38 -3.46 -1.91
CA LEU A 316 -16.62 -3.38 -2.71
C LEU A 316 -17.59 -4.52 -2.39
N ALA A 317 -17.09 -5.74 -2.22
CA ALA A 317 -17.89 -6.90 -1.81
C ALA A 317 -18.47 -6.71 -0.39
N THR A 318 -17.71 -6.16 0.55
CA THR A 318 -18.19 -5.82 1.90
C THR A 318 -19.42 -4.91 1.83
N MET A 319 -19.38 -3.89 0.99
CA MET A 319 -20.49 -2.93 0.85
C MET A 319 -21.72 -3.48 0.11
N SER A 320 -21.58 -4.55 -0.65
CA SER A 320 -22.70 -5.21 -1.34
C SER A 320 -23.49 -6.14 -0.43
N SER A 321 -22.97 -6.48 0.76
CA SER A 321 -23.55 -7.41 1.72
C SER A 321 -23.75 -6.74 3.08
N LEU A 322 -24.98 -6.71 3.57
CA LEU A 322 -25.30 -6.20 4.92
C LEU A 322 -24.56 -6.96 6.02
N ARG A 323 -24.44 -8.29 5.88
CA ARG A 323 -23.72 -9.16 6.81
C ARG A 323 -22.24 -8.76 6.90
N GLU A 324 -21.59 -8.59 5.75
CA GLU A 324 -20.16 -8.23 5.70
C GLU A 324 -19.92 -6.77 6.14
N THR A 325 -20.86 -5.88 5.88
CA THR A 325 -20.81 -4.50 6.39
C THR A 325 -20.84 -4.48 7.93
N ILE A 326 -21.74 -5.27 8.56
CA ILE A 326 -21.80 -5.40 10.02
C ILE A 326 -20.50 -6.03 10.56
N ARG A 327 -20.02 -7.11 9.93
CA ARG A 327 -18.76 -7.78 10.30
C ARG A 327 -17.57 -6.80 10.26
N ALA A 328 -17.47 -5.99 9.22
CA ALA A 328 -16.42 -4.98 9.10
C ALA A 328 -16.53 -3.86 10.15
N ALA A 329 -17.77 -3.50 10.56
CA ALA A 329 -18.00 -2.45 11.56
C ALA A 329 -17.69 -2.91 13.00
N VAL A 330 -17.92 -4.20 13.31
CA VAL A 330 -17.69 -4.76 14.66
C VAL A 330 -16.22 -5.14 14.88
N GLY A 331 -15.42 -5.20 13.84
CA GLY A 331 -14.07 -5.76 13.89
C GLY A 331 -14.11 -7.29 13.87
N SER A 332 -13.52 -7.90 12.91
CA SER A 332 -13.49 -9.37 12.76
C SER A 332 -12.49 -10.01 13.68
#